data_7612c18889b0e0f9ec592bc63d8c2e3a
#
_entry.id   7612c18889b0e0f9ec592bc63d8c2e3a
#
_cell.length_a   1.000
_cell.length_b   1.000
_cell.length_c   1.000
_cell.angle_alpha   90.00
_cell.angle_beta   90.00
_cell.angle_gamma   90.00
#
_symmetry.space_group_name_H-M   'P 1'
#
loop_
_entity.id
_entity.type
_entity.pdbx_description
1 polymer ?
#
loop_
_entity_poly.entity_id
_entity_poly.type
_entity_poly.pdbx_seq_one_letter_code
_entity_poly.pdbx_strand_id
1 'polypeptide(L)'
;MKRKFTAFAILALLFLQTQSMSLSAGATTPPIIVLSDIYHREVNGKFTDDTLGESVSYFGELYQQVSDAPKNGLWVIDPQLIEEIIDMSDGYTVLPNNEGQSVESAKAFLALLRTSIGDGQVHALPYGSPDLTARKKISDAELAQIQSISALRLARALDIPVSAGLPDALSLSKKELSGRAKNSFSVLNKTLNKIGTITADTEVSEVALRSNALLNPELSQKQVQYLAISLNGTVDRLERKVKVLPGTYTLTSTNEEIPITIVNEFAAPAEVVLILHAENARIVIDTAKRVILDENSRKQVLITGKAVANGKVRVEARLETINGARYGESSSLQFTISMIGPVITWVMVGAGILLVGASGIQIYRRARKKSNQSYQSQSKELGGIDERR
;
A
#
# COMPACT_ATOMS: atom_id res chain seq x y z
N MET A 1 -29.30 -77.30 -67.72
CA MET A 1 -29.17 -78.42 -66.77
C MET A 1 -29.47 -77.92 -65.33
N LYS A 2 -30.49 -78.56 -64.75
CA LYS A 2 -30.77 -78.70 -63.32
C LYS A 2 -30.80 -77.46 -62.46
N ARG A 3 -31.95 -76.84 -62.14
CA ARG A 3 -32.81 -77.05 -60.93
C ARG A 3 -32.09 -76.82 -59.59
N LYS A 4 -32.58 -75.84 -58.81
CA LYS A 4 -33.28 -76.18 -57.55
C LYS A 4 -33.95 -74.89 -56.99
N PHE A 5 -35.27 -75.04 -56.74
CA PHE A 5 -36.09 -74.18 -55.89
C PHE A 5 -35.67 -74.21 -54.44
N THR A 6 -35.77 -73.10 -53.73
CA THR A 6 -36.04 -73.13 -52.30
C THR A 6 -36.86 -71.91 -51.96
N ALA A 7 -38.04 -72.16 -51.43
CA ALA A 7 -38.99 -71.18 -50.88
C ALA A 7 -38.41 -70.57 -49.62
N PHE A 8 -38.64 -69.27 -49.47
CA PHE A 8 -38.38 -68.56 -48.20
C PHE A 8 -39.66 -67.91 -47.71
N ALA A 9 -40.11 -68.40 -46.55
CA ALA A 9 -41.30 -67.96 -45.84
C ALA A 9 -41.15 -66.54 -45.37
N ILE A 10 -42.15 -65.70 -45.66
CA ILE A 10 -42.25 -64.34 -45.13
C ILE A 10 -42.79 -64.45 -43.71
N LEU A 11 -41.95 -64.21 -42.71
CA LEU A 11 -42.29 -63.99 -41.29
C LEU A 11 -42.45 -62.51 -41.06
N ALA A 12 -43.69 -62.00 -41.04
CA ALA A 12 -44.02 -60.63 -40.68
C ALA A 12 -43.81 -60.46 -39.16
N LEU A 13 -42.73 -59.87 -38.77
CA LEU A 13 -42.52 -59.42 -37.40
C LEU A 13 -43.11 -58.01 -37.25
N LEU A 14 -44.27 -57.93 -36.58
CA LEU A 14 -44.81 -56.65 -36.06
C LEU A 14 -43.92 -56.15 -35.04
N PHE A 15 -43.06 -55.13 -35.37
CA PHE A 15 -42.36 -54.29 -34.41
C PHE A 15 -43.40 -53.32 -33.84
N LEU A 16 -43.87 -53.60 -32.63
CA LEU A 16 -44.50 -52.60 -31.77
C LEU A 16 -43.47 -51.62 -31.36
N GLN A 17 -43.38 -50.46 -32.02
CA GLN A 17 -42.60 -49.32 -31.52
C GLN A 17 -43.39 -48.74 -30.35
N THR A 18 -43.01 -49.14 -29.14
CA THR A 18 -43.28 -48.34 -27.96
C THR A 18 -42.42 -47.05 -28.06
N GLN A 19 -43.03 -45.99 -28.55
CA GLN A 19 -42.48 -44.64 -28.35
C GLN A 19 -42.55 -44.39 -26.84
N SER A 20 -41.40 -44.58 -26.13
CA SER A 20 -41.17 -43.97 -24.85
C SER A 20 -41.14 -42.47 -25.10
N MET A 21 -42.27 -41.81 -24.87
CA MET A 21 -42.31 -40.40 -24.61
C MET A 21 -41.41 -40.19 -23.38
N SER A 22 -40.12 -39.89 -23.59
CA SER A 22 -39.34 -39.21 -22.59
C SER A 22 -40.04 -37.88 -22.35
N LEU A 23 -40.85 -37.80 -21.28
CA LEU A 23 -41.14 -36.52 -20.67
C LEU A 23 -39.79 -35.90 -20.39
N SER A 24 -39.38 -35.00 -21.26
CA SER A 24 -38.36 -34.01 -20.90
C SER A 24 -38.98 -33.24 -19.74
N ALA A 25 -38.64 -33.65 -18.51
CA ALA A 25 -38.84 -32.81 -17.35
C ALA A 25 -38.11 -31.52 -17.70
N GLY A 26 -38.84 -30.48 -18.06
CA GLY A 26 -38.26 -29.17 -18.28
C GLY A 26 -37.40 -28.86 -17.05
N ALA A 27 -36.12 -28.79 -17.25
CA ALA A 27 -35.18 -28.41 -16.17
C ALA A 27 -35.63 -27.01 -15.71
N THR A 28 -36.44 -26.98 -14.66
CA THR A 28 -36.80 -25.71 -14.00
C THR A 28 -35.53 -25.13 -13.47
N THR A 29 -35.09 -24.03 -14.05
CA THR A 29 -33.96 -23.27 -13.56
C THR A 29 -34.17 -23.01 -12.05
N PRO A 30 -33.21 -23.38 -11.18
CA PRO A 30 -33.38 -23.16 -9.75
C PRO A 30 -33.58 -21.67 -9.48
N PRO A 31 -34.43 -21.31 -8.52
CA PRO A 31 -34.60 -19.91 -8.11
C PRO A 31 -33.27 -19.35 -7.57
N ILE A 32 -32.94 -18.16 -8.01
CA ILE A 32 -31.73 -17.48 -7.57
C ILE A 32 -32.04 -16.62 -6.33
N ILE A 33 -31.27 -16.81 -5.26
CA ILE A 33 -31.37 -16.05 -4.01
C ILE A 33 -30.13 -15.16 -3.94
N VAL A 34 -30.33 -13.85 -4.01
CA VAL A 34 -29.24 -12.88 -3.95
C VAL A 34 -29.16 -12.27 -2.55
N LEU A 35 -28.09 -12.51 -1.83
CA LEU A 35 -27.82 -11.86 -0.55
C LEU A 35 -26.74 -10.82 -0.72
N SER A 36 -27.13 -9.55 -0.61
CA SER A 36 -26.23 -8.40 -0.63
C SER A 36 -26.84 -7.27 0.17
N ASP A 37 -26.02 -6.42 0.71
CA ASP A 37 -26.42 -5.19 1.38
C ASP A 37 -25.44 -4.07 1.02
N ILE A 38 -25.72 -2.88 1.50
CA ILE A 38 -24.80 -1.76 1.41
C ILE A 38 -23.65 -1.95 2.39
N TYR A 39 -22.62 -1.12 2.24
CA TYR A 39 -21.46 -1.13 3.13
C TYR A 39 -21.80 -0.49 4.49
N HIS A 40 -21.56 -1.21 5.60
CA HIS A 40 -21.84 -0.75 6.97
C HIS A 40 -20.59 -0.55 7.82
N ARG A 41 -19.44 -1.13 7.44
CA ARG A 41 -18.22 -1.15 8.25
C ARG A 41 -17.07 -0.38 7.59
N GLU A 42 -16.55 0.62 8.30
CA GLU A 42 -15.34 1.34 7.87
C GLU A 42 -14.09 0.47 7.81
N VAL A 43 -13.04 0.97 7.15
CA VAL A 43 -11.74 0.27 7.06
C VAL A 43 -11.12 0.02 8.43
N ASN A 44 -11.39 0.88 9.41
CA ASN A 44 -10.92 0.74 10.80
C ASN A 44 -11.67 -0.33 11.60
N GLY A 45 -12.64 -1.03 11.00
CA GLY A 45 -13.46 -2.07 11.63
C GLY A 45 -14.69 -1.56 12.38
N LYS A 46 -14.92 -0.25 12.50
CA LYS A 46 -16.10 0.30 13.15
C LYS A 46 -17.29 0.36 12.20
N PHE A 47 -18.47 0.07 12.72
CA PHE A 47 -19.72 0.20 11.97
C PHE A 47 -20.21 1.64 11.96
N THR A 48 -20.80 2.06 10.86
CA THR A 48 -21.35 3.41 10.68
C THR A 48 -22.66 3.60 11.43
N ASP A 49 -23.43 2.51 11.53
CA ASP A 49 -24.73 2.42 12.19
C ASP A 49 -25.04 0.95 12.56
N ASP A 50 -26.19 0.68 13.16
CA ASP A 50 -26.64 -0.64 13.57
C ASP A 50 -27.78 -1.21 12.66
N THR A 51 -27.98 -0.62 11.48
CA THR A 51 -29.07 -1.02 10.56
C THR A 51 -28.90 -2.43 10.01
N LEU A 52 -27.65 -2.88 9.80
CA LEU A 52 -27.40 -4.29 9.44
C LEU A 52 -27.87 -5.23 10.55
N GLY A 53 -27.72 -4.85 11.82
CA GLY A 53 -28.21 -5.62 12.95
C GLY A 53 -29.74 -5.79 12.93
N GLU A 54 -30.46 -4.73 12.56
CA GLU A 54 -31.91 -4.78 12.37
C GLU A 54 -32.27 -5.73 11.22
N SER A 55 -31.53 -5.66 10.10
CA SER A 55 -31.76 -6.46 8.89
C SER A 55 -31.54 -7.99 9.10
N VAL A 56 -30.57 -8.36 9.94
CA VAL A 56 -30.29 -9.76 10.29
C VAL A 56 -31.08 -10.28 11.49
N SER A 57 -31.87 -9.42 12.18
CA SER A 57 -32.75 -9.83 13.28
C SER A 57 -33.92 -10.68 12.77
N TYR A 58 -34.61 -11.41 13.67
CA TYR A 58 -35.68 -12.35 13.33
C TYR A 58 -36.78 -11.77 12.41
N PHE A 59 -37.10 -10.49 12.52
CA PHE A 59 -38.09 -9.81 11.67
C PHE A 59 -37.42 -8.96 10.58
N GLY A 60 -36.10 -8.99 10.46
CA GLY A 60 -35.36 -8.22 9.49
C GLY A 60 -35.43 -8.81 8.07
N GLU A 61 -35.17 -7.95 7.10
CA GLU A 61 -35.35 -8.30 5.69
C GLU A 61 -34.42 -9.46 5.27
N LEU A 62 -33.14 -9.41 5.61
CA LEU A 62 -32.18 -10.46 5.27
C LEU A 62 -32.52 -11.78 5.97
N TYR A 63 -32.98 -11.72 7.24
CA TYR A 63 -33.37 -12.92 7.96
C TYR A 63 -34.57 -13.61 7.29
N GLN A 64 -35.61 -12.86 6.96
CA GLN A 64 -36.80 -13.39 6.28
C GLN A 64 -36.46 -13.94 4.88
N GLN A 65 -35.62 -13.25 4.14
CA GLN A 65 -35.15 -13.69 2.84
C GLN A 65 -34.44 -15.07 2.92
N VAL A 66 -33.62 -15.29 3.93
CA VAL A 66 -32.96 -16.59 4.16
C VAL A 66 -33.92 -17.64 4.69
N SER A 67 -34.86 -17.28 5.58
CA SER A 67 -35.84 -18.16 6.17
C SER A 67 -36.82 -18.70 5.11
N ASP A 68 -37.24 -17.83 4.18
CA ASP A 68 -38.22 -18.15 3.13
C ASP A 68 -37.58 -18.73 1.87
N ALA A 69 -36.27 -18.90 1.88
CA ALA A 69 -35.51 -19.39 0.73
C ALA A 69 -35.93 -20.82 0.34
N PRO A 70 -36.17 -21.09 -0.95
CA PRO A 70 -36.49 -22.43 -1.41
C PRO A 70 -35.28 -23.38 -1.25
N LYS A 71 -35.55 -24.62 -0.83
CA LYS A 71 -34.50 -25.62 -0.55
C LYS A 71 -33.58 -25.97 -1.71
N ASN A 72 -34.04 -25.75 -2.95
CA ASN A 72 -33.29 -25.98 -4.19
C ASN A 72 -32.79 -24.68 -4.81
N GLY A 73 -32.71 -23.61 -4.03
CA GLY A 73 -32.23 -22.31 -4.47
C GLY A 73 -30.75 -22.30 -4.80
N LEU A 74 -30.38 -21.44 -5.76
CA LEU A 74 -29.00 -21.13 -6.08
C LEU A 74 -28.65 -19.83 -5.42
N TRP A 75 -27.65 -19.89 -4.53
CA TRP A 75 -27.25 -18.74 -3.71
C TRP A 75 -26.22 -17.89 -4.42
N VAL A 76 -26.40 -16.58 -4.40
CA VAL A 76 -25.45 -15.59 -4.90
C VAL A 76 -25.23 -14.55 -3.81
N ILE A 77 -24.06 -14.61 -3.16
CA ILE A 77 -23.83 -13.94 -1.89
C ILE A 77 -22.66 -12.97 -2.00
N ASP A 78 -22.81 -11.74 -1.47
CA ASP A 78 -21.70 -10.80 -1.31
C ASP A 78 -20.83 -11.21 -0.11
N PRO A 79 -19.55 -11.51 -0.31
CA PRO A 79 -18.64 -11.83 0.80
C PRO A 79 -18.49 -10.69 1.78
N GLN A 80 -18.61 -9.41 1.36
CA GLN A 80 -18.57 -8.27 2.26
C GLN A 80 -19.68 -8.36 3.32
N LEU A 81 -20.91 -8.64 2.91
CA LEU A 81 -22.03 -8.80 3.84
C LEU A 81 -21.75 -9.87 4.90
N ILE A 82 -21.25 -11.03 4.47
CA ILE A 82 -20.97 -12.12 5.39
C ILE A 82 -19.83 -11.79 6.37
N GLU A 83 -18.77 -11.13 5.88
CA GLU A 83 -17.66 -10.67 6.74
C GLU A 83 -18.14 -9.64 7.77
N GLU A 84 -19.00 -8.71 7.40
CA GLU A 84 -19.58 -7.74 8.32
C GLU A 84 -20.44 -8.42 9.39
N ILE A 85 -21.27 -9.42 9.01
CA ILE A 85 -22.08 -10.17 9.98
C ILE A 85 -21.21 -11.05 10.89
N ILE A 86 -20.12 -11.63 10.40
CA ILE A 86 -19.15 -12.37 11.23
C ILE A 86 -18.53 -11.44 12.26
N ASP A 87 -18.06 -10.27 11.85
CA ASP A 87 -17.51 -9.28 12.80
C ASP A 87 -18.54 -8.86 13.85
N MET A 88 -19.81 -8.68 13.46
CA MET A 88 -20.87 -8.39 14.39
C MET A 88 -21.06 -9.53 15.40
N SER A 89 -20.93 -10.78 14.99
CA SER A 89 -21.11 -11.96 15.85
C SER A 89 -20.03 -12.07 16.94
N ASP A 90 -18.84 -11.49 16.72
CA ASP A 90 -17.73 -11.50 17.67
C ASP A 90 -17.73 -10.28 18.60
N GLY A 91 -18.69 -9.38 18.42
CA GLY A 91 -18.77 -8.10 19.13
C GLY A 91 -18.19 -6.95 18.31
N TYR A 92 -18.94 -5.88 18.16
CA TYR A 92 -18.58 -4.76 17.28
C TYR A 92 -18.85 -3.41 17.92
N THR A 93 -18.22 -2.39 17.35
CA THR A 93 -18.37 -1.00 17.78
C THR A 93 -19.05 -0.18 16.69
N VAL A 94 -20.09 0.55 17.06
CA VAL A 94 -20.80 1.51 16.21
C VAL A 94 -20.29 2.92 16.49
N LEU A 95 -20.08 3.71 15.43
CA LEU A 95 -19.63 5.09 15.59
C LEU A 95 -20.60 5.95 16.43
N PRO A 96 -20.09 6.85 17.31
CA PRO A 96 -18.67 7.20 17.46
C PRO A 96 -17.87 6.18 18.28
N ASN A 97 -18.43 5.49 19.28
CA ASN A 97 -17.82 4.45 20.12
C ASN A 97 -18.88 3.68 20.94
N ASN A 98 -20.06 3.46 20.39
CA ASN A 98 -21.11 2.68 21.04
C ASN A 98 -20.87 1.19 20.84
N GLU A 99 -21.23 0.39 21.82
CA GLU A 99 -21.25 -1.06 21.66
C GLU A 99 -22.44 -1.49 20.79
N GLY A 100 -22.21 -2.36 19.81
CA GLY A 100 -23.25 -2.90 18.92
C GLY A 100 -24.19 -3.83 19.71
N GLN A 101 -25.49 -3.76 19.40
CA GLN A 101 -26.52 -4.47 20.17
C GLN A 101 -26.97 -5.79 19.52
N SER A 102 -26.49 -6.11 18.31
CA SER A 102 -27.06 -7.18 17.47
C SER A 102 -26.19 -8.45 17.37
N VAL A 103 -25.31 -8.67 18.35
CA VAL A 103 -24.38 -9.83 18.39
C VAL A 103 -25.12 -11.15 18.26
N GLU A 104 -26.16 -11.36 19.06
CA GLU A 104 -26.91 -12.62 19.05
C GLU A 104 -27.76 -12.78 17.78
N SER A 105 -28.27 -11.66 17.21
CA SER A 105 -28.95 -11.69 15.92
C SER A 105 -27.99 -12.11 14.79
N ALA A 106 -26.77 -11.60 14.78
CA ALA A 106 -25.75 -11.98 13.80
C ALA A 106 -25.39 -13.47 13.89
N LYS A 107 -25.20 -14.01 15.11
CA LYS A 107 -24.96 -15.44 15.33
C LYS A 107 -26.12 -16.30 14.82
N ALA A 108 -27.37 -15.93 15.17
CA ALA A 108 -28.56 -16.64 14.75
C ALA A 108 -28.72 -16.63 13.23
N PHE A 109 -28.48 -15.48 12.60
CA PHE A 109 -28.51 -15.36 11.13
C PHE A 109 -27.48 -16.26 10.45
N LEU A 110 -26.22 -16.27 10.90
CA LEU A 110 -25.19 -17.15 10.32
C LEU A 110 -25.51 -18.61 10.47
N ALA A 111 -26.12 -19.03 11.56
CA ALA A 111 -26.57 -20.41 11.79
C ALA A 111 -27.75 -20.77 10.84
N LEU A 112 -28.73 -19.86 10.69
CA LEU A 112 -29.83 -20.01 9.76
C LEU A 112 -29.31 -20.10 8.33
N LEU A 113 -28.42 -19.20 7.91
CA LEU A 113 -27.87 -19.17 6.55
C LEU A 113 -27.17 -20.49 6.20
N ARG A 114 -26.29 -20.99 7.07
CA ARG A 114 -25.62 -22.29 6.85
C ARG A 114 -26.62 -23.44 6.71
N THR A 115 -27.67 -23.44 7.53
CA THR A 115 -28.70 -24.45 7.47
C THR A 115 -29.53 -24.36 6.19
N SER A 116 -29.86 -23.14 5.74
CA SER A 116 -30.67 -22.90 4.55
C SER A 116 -29.89 -23.18 3.26
N ILE A 117 -28.59 -22.91 3.22
CA ILE A 117 -27.72 -23.30 2.11
C ILE A 117 -27.64 -24.82 1.99
N GLY A 118 -27.42 -25.55 3.10
CA GLY A 118 -27.23 -27.01 3.08
C GLY A 118 -26.22 -27.45 2.03
N ASP A 119 -26.60 -28.35 1.13
CA ASP A 119 -25.83 -28.80 -0.03
C ASP A 119 -26.03 -27.95 -1.30
N GLY A 120 -26.68 -26.79 -1.19
CA GLY A 120 -26.99 -25.88 -2.28
C GLY A 120 -25.72 -25.27 -2.94
N GLN A 121 -25.88 -24.90 -4.22
CA GLN A 121 -24.80 -24.23 -4.94
C GLN A 121 -24.69 -22.78 -4.49
N VAL A 122 -23.43 -22.33 -4.23
CA VAL A 122 -23.14 -20.97 -3.83
C VAL A 122 -22.18 -20.31 -4.81
N HIS A 123 -22.53 -19.12 -5.23
CA HIS A 123 -21.73 -18.23 -6.05
C HIS A 123 -21.41 -16.95 -5.29
N ALA A 124 -20.23 -16.39 -5.48
CA ALA A 124 -19.88 -15.11 -4.91
C ALA A 124 -20.23 -13.96 -5.84
N LEU A 125 -20.91 -12.92 -5.31
CA LEU A 125 -20.87 -11.60 -5.93
C LEU A 125 -19.47 -11.00 -5.84
N PRO A 126 -19.08 -10.11 -6.76
CA PRO A 126 -17.91 -9.30 -6.55
C PRO A 126 -18.06 -8.48 -5.26
N TYR A 127 -17.02 -8.43 -4.47
CA TYR A 127 -16.97 -7.77 -3.16
C TYR A 127 -17.53 -6.34 -3.18
N GLY A 128 -18.50 -6.06 -2.33
CA GLY A 128 -19.21 -4.78 -2.26
C GLY A 128 -20.31 -4.62 -3.30
N SER A 129 -20.70 -5.69 -3.98
CA SER A 129 -21.79 -5.71 -4.95
C SER A 129 -21.77 -4.57 -5.97
N PRO A 130 -20.65 -4.31 -6.65
CA PRO A 130 -20.53 -3.23 -7.62
C PRO A 130 -21.41 -3.46 -8.83
N ASP A 131 -21.86 -2.39 -9.50
CA ASP A 131 -22.45 -2.47 -10.83
C ASP A 131 -21.46 -3.15 -11.79
N LEU A 132 -21.81 -4.37 -12.24
CA LEU A 132 -20.93 -5.19 -13.06
C LEU A 132 -20.63 -4.53 -14.41
N THR A 133 -21.61 -3.84 -14.99
CA THR A 133 -21.45 -3.17 -16.29
C THR A 133 -20.49 -2.00 -16.18
N ALA A 134 -20.60 -1.20 -15.13
CA ALA A 134 -19.68 -0.10 -14.87
C ALA A 134 -18.28 -0.62 -14.53
N ARG A 135 -18.18 -1.65 -13.70
CA ARG A 135 -16.88 -2.23 -13.29
C ARG A 135 -16.15 -2.89 -14.45
N LYS A 136 -16.86 -3.62 -15.29
CA LYS A 136 -16.32 -4.23 -16.50
C LYS A 136 -15.77 -3.18 -17.48
N LYS A 137 -16.45 -2.04 -17.65
CA LYS A 137 -15.97 -0.93 -18.48
C LYS A 137 -14.67 -0.31 -17.97
N ILE A 138 -14.41 -0.38 -16.65
CA ILE A 138 -13.17 0.11 -16.06
C ILE A 138 -12.03 -0.88 -16.35
N SER A 139 -12.21 -2.15 -15.99
CA SER A 139 -11.25 -3.22 -16.28
C SER A 139 -11.93 -4.59 -16.13
N ASP A 140 -12.05 -5.32 -17.24
CA ASP A 140 -12.62 -6.67 -17.24
C ASP A 140 -11.69 -7.67 -16.51
N ALA A 141 -10.38 -7.53 -16.68
CA ALA A 141 -9.39 -8.37 -16.02
C ALA A 141 -9.41 -8.20 -14.49
N GLU A 142 -9.50 -6.95 -14.01
CA GLU A 142 -9.62 -6.69 -12.58
C GLU A 142 -10.94 -7.20 -12.01
N LEU A 143 -12.04 -7.11 -12.76
CA LEU A 143 -13.32 -7.67 -12.34
C LEU A 143 -13.22 -9.20 -12.15
N ALA A 144 -12.60 -9.91 -13.09
CA ALA A 144 -12.37 -11.36 -12.97
C ALA A 144 -11.51 -11.71 -11.75
N GLN A 145 -10.50 -10.91 -11.47
CA GLN A 145 -9.66 -11.06 -10.26
C GLN A 145 -10.48 -10.84 -8.97
N ILE A 146 -11.29 -9.78 -8.93
CA ILE A 146 -12.18 -9.51 -7.79
C ILE A 146 -13.16 -10.65 -7.57
N GLN A 147 -13.77 -11.18 -8.62
CA GLN A 147 -14.67 -12.33 -8.51
C GLN A 147 -13.97 -13.56 -7.92
N SER A 148 -12.74 -13.85 -8.35
CA SER A 148 -11.95 -14.96 -7.80
C SER A 148 -11.62 -14.76 -6.33
N ILE A 149 -11.20 -13.54 -5.94
CA ILE A 149 -10.91 -13.19 -4.53
C ILE A 149 -12.20 -13.28 -3.70
N SER A 150 -13.32 -12.80 -4.23
CA SER A 150 -14.61 -12.82 -3.56
C SER A 150 -15.06 -14.25 -3.25
N ALA A 151 -14.92 -15.18 -4.22
CA ALA A 151 -15.24 -16.57 -4.01
C ALA A 151 -14.37 -17.23 -2.93
N LEU A 152 -13.07 -16.96 -2.94
CA LEU A 152 -12.15 -17.46 -1.90
C LEU A 152 -12.48 -16.92 -0.50
N ARG A 153 -12.85 -15.64 -0.39
CA ARG A 153 -13.24 -15.01 0.89
C ARG A 153 -14.54 -15.60 1.42
N LEU A 154 -15.55 -15.71 0.55
CA LEU A 154 -16.83 -16.28 0.94
C LEU A 154 -16.73 -17.77 1.32
N ALA A 155 -15.95 -18.55 0.57
CA ALA A 155 -15.68 -19.95 0.88
C ALA A 155 -15.03 -20.10 2.26
N ARG A 156 -14.07 -19.24 2.60
CA ARG A 156 -13.44 -19.22 3.92
C ARG A 156 -14.41 -18.80 5.03
N ALA A 157 -15.25 -17.78 4.77
CA ALA A 157 -16.17 -17.23 5.75
C ALA A 157 -17.28 -18.21 6.13
N LEU A 158 -17.79 -19.00 5.17
CA LEU A 158 -18.86 -19.94 5.36
C LEU A 158 -18.39 -21.40 5.57
N ASP A 159 -17.10 -21.67 5.26
CA ASP A 159 -16.51 -23.03 5.26
C ASP A 159 -17.21 -24.00 4.28
N ILE A 160 -17.50 -23.51 3.06
CA ILE A 160 -18.17 -24.28 2.00
C ILE A 160 -17.51 -24.00 0.65
N PRO A 161 -17.69 -24.91 -0.36
CA PRO A 161 -17.28 -24.61 -1.74
C PRO A 161 -18.08 -23.45 -2.35
N VAL A 162 -17.41 -22.51 -3.00
CA VAL A 162 -18.02 -21.33 -3.64
C VAL A 162 -17.48 -21.16 -5.06
N SER A 163 -18.36 -20.89 -6.01
CA SER A 163 -18.03 -20.59 -7.41
C SER A 163 -17.76 -19.10 -7.60
N ALA A 164 -16.72 -18.77 -8.36
CA ALA A 164 -16.42 -17.39 -8.76
C ALA A 164 -17.28 -16.91 -9.93
N GLY A 165 -17.74 -17.82 -10.81
CA GLY A 165 -18.62 -17.48 -11.94
C GLY A 165 -20.03 -17.15 -11.46
N LEU A 166 -20.64 -16.11 -12.04
CA LEU A 166 -22.02 -15.76 -11.76
C LEU A 166 -22.95 -16.57 -12.66
N PRO A 167 -24.18 -16.95 -12.18
CA PRO A 167 -25.18 -17.62 -13.01
C PRO A 167 -25.61 -16.71 -14.17
N ASP A 168 -25.78 -17.29 -15.37
CA ASP A 168 -26.23 -16.54 -16.56
C ASP A 168 -27.61 -15.89 -16.38
N ALA A 169 -28.47 -16.53 -15.58
CA ALA A 169 -29.84 -16.05 -15.30
C ALA A 169 -29.88 -14.95 -14.21
N LEU A 170 -28.74 -14.55 -13.68
CA LEU A 170 -28.67 -13.53 -12.61
C LEU A 170 -29.11 -12.17 -13.15
N SER A 171 -30.19 -11.63 -12.58
CA SER A 171 -30.63 -10.26 -12.83
C SER A 171 -30.27 -9.38 -11.64
N LEU A 172 -29.29 -8.50 -11.80
CA LEU A 172 -28.91 -7.52 -10.80
C LEU A 172 -29.69 -6.23 -10.95
N SER A 173 -29.62 -5.36 -9.95
CA SER A 173 -30.26 -4.05 -9.95
C SER A 173 -29.95 -3.26 -11.23
N LYS A 174 -30.99 -2.63 -11.79
CA LYS A 174 -30.90 -1.74 -12.95
C LYS A 174 -30.75 -0.26 -12.56
N LYS A 175 -30.57 0.02 -11.28
CA LYS A 175 -30.42 1.38 -10.78
C LYS A 175 -29.10 1.98 -11.31
N GLU A 176 -29.20 3.18 -11.85
CA GLU A 176 -28.02 3.86 -12.40
C GLU A 176 -27.08 4.34 -11.30
N LEU A 177 -25.78 4.08 -11.50
CA LEU A 177 -24.74 4.65 -10.68
C LEU A 177 -24.67 6.16 -10.81
N SER A 178 -24.60 6.86 -9.68
CA SER A 178 -24.40 8.30 -9.65
C SER A 178 -23.04 8.69 -10.25
N GLY A 179 -22.99 9.85 -10.92
CA GLY A 179 -21.71 10.40 -11.41
C GLY A 179 -20.68 10.61 -10.30
N ARG A 180 -21.15 10.94 -9.07
CA ARG A 180 -20.30 11.08 -7.88
C ARG A 180 -19.63 9.74 -7.51
N ALA A 181 -20.37 8.63 -7.47
CA ALA A 181 -19.85 7.32 -7.18
C ALA A 181 -18.74 6.91 -8.17
N LYS A 182 -19.01 7.06 -9.48
CA LYS A 182 -18.04 6.79 -10.55
C LYS A 182 -16.77 7.62 -10.40
N ASN A 183 -16.91 8.91 -10.14
CA ASN A 183 -15.77 9.83 -9.98
C ASN A 183 -14.95 9.51 -8.72
N SER A 184 -15.62 9.32 -7.57
CA SER A 184 -14.94 8.96 -6.31
C SER A 184 -14.16 7.66 -6.46
N PHE A 185 -14.76 6.62 -7.04
CA PHE A 185 -14.07 5.36 -7.31
C PHE A 185 -12.86 5.57 -8.24
N SER A 186 -13.03 6.33 -9.35
CA SER A 186 -11.96 6.54 -10.32
C SER A 186 -10.74 7.23 -9.71
N VAL A 187 -10.95 8.28 -8.90
CA VAL A 187 -9.87 9.00 -8.22
C VAL A 187 -9.15 8.10 -7.22
N LEU A 188 -9.92 7.39 -6.39
CA LEU A 188 -9.41 6.48 -5.39
C LEU A 188 -8.60 5.32 -6.01
N ASN A 189 -9.17 4.67 -7.02
CA ASN A 189 -8.54 3.54 -7.72
C ASN A 189 -7.24 3.95 -8.41
N LYS A 190 -7.20 5.15 -9.01
CA LYS A 190 -5.96 5.69 -9.59
C LYS A 190 -4.84 5.83 -8.53
N THR A 191 -5.18 6.33 -7.34
CA THR A 191 -4.21 6.49 -6.25
C THR A 191 -3.78 5.13 -5.70
N LEU A 192 -4.71 4.20 -5.48
CA LEU A 192 -4.41 2.84 -5.03
C LEU A 192 -3.53 2.08 -6.01
N ASN A 193 -3.82 2.18 -7.31
CA ASN A 193 -2.98 1.58 -8.35
C ASN A 193 -1.57 2.17 -8.35
N LYS A 194 -1.44 3.49 -8.14
CA LYS A 194 -0.13 4.14 -7.96
C LYS A 194 0.62 3.57 -6.76
N ILE A 195 -0.03 3.42 -5.59
CA ILE A 195 0.58 2.82 -4.40
C ILE A 195 0.95 1.35 -4.68
N GLY A 196 0.09 0.60 -5.34
CA GLY A 196 0.33 -0.80 -5.75
C GLY A 196 1.54 -1.00 -6.67
N THR A 197 2.02 0.06 -7.37
CA THR A 197 3.28 0.00 -8.13
C THR A 197 4.52 0.09 -7.23
N ILE A 198 4.36 0.50 -5.97
CA ILE A 198 5.45 0.67 -5.01
C ILE A 198 5.57 -0.55 -4.09
N THR A 199 4.44 -1.12 -3.68
CA THR A 199 4.40 -2.21 -2.70
C THR A 199 3.25 -3.17 -2.98
N ALA A 200 3.43 -4.45 -2.63
CA ALA A 200 2.39 -5.47 -2.64
C ALA A 200 1.77 -5.67 -1.23
N ASP A 201 1.70 -4.61 -0.45
CA ASP A 201 1.13 -4.67 0.91
C ASP A 201 -0.34 -5.06 0.89
N THR A 202 -0.72 -5.94 1.82
CA THR A 202 -2.08 -6.48 1.91
C THR A 202 -3.12 -5.41 2.26
N GLU A 203 -2.75 -4.38 3.04
CA GLU A 203 -3.65 -3.27 3.36
C GLU A 203 -4.05 -2.47 2.11
N VAL A 204 -3.12 -2.28 1.16
CA VAL A 204 -3.41 -1.62 -0.12
C VAL A 204 -4.42 -2.43 -0.93
N SER A 205 -4.21 -3.74 -1.01
CA SER A 205 -5.12 -4.66 -1.71
C SER A 205 -6.50 -4.72 -1.07
N GLU A 206 -6.57 -4.69 0.26
CA GLU A 206 -7.82 -4.69 1.02
C GLU A 206 -8.62 -3.40 0.78
N VAL A 207 -7.97 -2.23 0.82
CA VAL A 207 -8.63 -0.96 0.53
C VAL A 207 -9.09 -0.89 -0.93
N ALA A 208 -8.32 -1.43 -1.87
CA ALA A 208 -8.71 -1.53 -3.26
C ALA A 208 -9.94 -2.42 -3.45
N LEU A 209 -10.00 -3.56 -2.76
CA LEU A 209 -11.16 -4.45 -2.79
C LEU A 209 -12.41 -3.76 -2.23
N ARG A 210 -12.31 -3.14 -1.05
CA ARG A 210 -13.43 -2.40 -0.41
C ARG A 210 -13.90 -1.20 -1.22
N SER A 211 -13.02 -0.58 -2.00
CA SER A 211 -13.41 0.56 -2.85
C SER A 211 -14.47 0.21 -3.89
N ASN A 212 -14.63 -1.08 -4.26
CA ASN A 212 -15.68 -1.52 -5.18
C ASN A 212 -17.08 -1.26 -4.64
N ALA A 213 -17.28 -1.21 -3.33
CA ALA A 213 -18.55 -0.83 -2.72
C ALA A 213 -19.03 0.58 -3.13
N LEU A 214 -18.13 1.50 -3.53
CA LEU A 214 -18.53 2.80 -4.11
C LEU A 214 -19.34 2.65 -5.40
N LEU A 215 -19.16 1.54 -6.11
CA LEU A 215 -19.89 1.23 -7.33
C LEU A 215 -21.16 0.41 -7.06
N ASN A 216 -21.58 0.23 -5.81
CA ASN A 216 -22.87 -0.38 -5.49
C ASN A 216 -24.01 0.62 -5.84
N PRO A 217 -24.94 0.25 -6.74
CA PRO A 217 -26.00 1.15 -7.19
C PRO A 217 -27.05 1.43 -6.12
N GLU A 218 -27.11 0.64 -5.05
CA GLU A 218 -28.08 0.83 -3.96
C GLU A 218 -27.66 1.94 -2.98
N LEU A 219 -26.40 2.37 -2.99
CA LEU A 219 -25.93 3.44 -2.14
C LEU A 219 -26.64 4.76 -2.44
N SER A 220 -27.14 5.41 -1.40
CA SER A 220 -27.59 6.79 -1.46
C SER A 220 -26.40 7.76 -1.66
N GLN A 221 -26.68 8.97 -2.13
CA GLN A 221 -25.63 9.99 -2.29
C GLN A 221 -24.87 10.32 -1.00
N LYS A 222 -25.56 10.28 0.16
CA LYS A 222 -24.93 10.50 1.47
C LYS A 222 -23.97 9.37 1.81
N GLN A 223 -24.37 8.11 1.57
CA GLN A 223 -23.54 6.94 1.82
C GLN A 223 -22.32 6.91 0.88
N VAL A 224 -22.48 7.23 -0.40
CA VAL A 224 -21.35 7.39 -1.33
C VAL A 224 -20.36 8.44 -0.83
N GLN A 225 -20.86 9.59 -0.36
CA GLN A 225 -19.99 10.65 0.15
C GLN A 225 -19.26 10.21 1.41
N TYR A 226 -19.96 9.58 2.35
CA TYR A 226 -19.39 9.11 3.60
C TYR A 226 -18.31 8.04 3.36
N LEU A 227 -18.64 7.02 2.57
CA LEU A 227 -17.70 5.96 2.20
C LEU A 227 -16.47 6.51 1.46
N ALA A 228 -16.67 7.46 0.54
CA ALA A 228 -15.56 8.10 -0.16
C ALA A 228 -14.63 8.87 0.78
N ILE A 229 -15.17 9.57 1.79
CA ILE A 229 -14.37 10.30 2.79
C ILE A 229 -13.56 9.31 3.63
N SER A 230 -14.19 8.25 4.13
CA SER A 230 -13.53 7.21 4.94
C SER A 230 -12.39 6.52 4.18
N LEU A 231 -12.65 6.11 2.94
CA LEU A 231 -11.63 5.47 2.09
C LEU A 231 -10.49 6.44 1.71
N ASN A 232 -10.80 7.70 1.37
CA ASN A 232 -9.76 8.70 1.07
C ASN A 232 -8.85 8.95 2.29
N GLY A 233 -9.42 9.06 3.50
CA GLY A 233 -8.62 9.20 4.72
C GLY A 233 -7.65 8.03 4.93
N THR A 234 -8.06 6.81 4.57
CA THR A 234 -7.18 5.64 4.61
C THR A 234 -6.11 5.70 3.53
N VAL A 235 -6.46 6.07 2.30
CA VAL A 235 -5.51 6.20 1.19
C VAL A 235 -4.48 7.29 1.47
N ASP A 236 -4.88 8.43 2.02
CA ASP A 236 -3.96 9.49 2.44
C ASP A 236 -2.95 9.01 3.49
N ARG A 237 -3.37 8.13 4.40
CA ARG A 237 -2.47 7.47 5.35
C ARG A 237 -1.52 6.51 4.66
N LEU A 238 -1.99 5.72 3.69
CA LEU A 238 -1.16 4.82 2.89
C LEU A 238 -0.11 5.59 2.08
N GLU A 239 -0.46 6.73 1.49
CA GLU A 239 0.49 7.58 0.75
C GLU A 239 1.61 8.15 1.64
N ARG A 240 1.42 8.20 2.97
CA ARG A 240 2.45 8.67 3.92
C ARG A 240 3.28 7.56 4.54
N LYS A 241 3.01 6.28 4.24
CA LYS A 241 3.76 5.14 4.79
C LYS A 241 5.19 5.03 4.29
N VAL A 242 5.47 5.47 3.06
CA VAL A 242 6.86 5.62 2.59
C VAL A 242 7.19 7.10 2.51
N LYS A 243 8.22 7.52 3.22
CA LYS A 243 8.57 8.94 3.35
C LYS A 243 10.07 9.16 3.54
N VAL A 244 10.54 10.30 3.06
CA VAL A 244 11.89 10.79 3.37
C VAL A 244 11.83 11.56 4.68
N LEU A 245 12.69 11.23 5.63
CA LEU A 245 12.78 12.01 6.87
C LEU A 245 13.47 13.35 6.60
N PRO A 246 12.97 14.45 7.17
CA PRO A 246 13.68 15.73 7.11
C PRO A 246 15.02 15.62 7.84
N GLY A 247 16.00 16.40 7.38
CA GLY A 247 17.34 16.37 7.96
C GLY A 247 18.10 17.67 7.77
N THR A 248 19.10 17.88 8.64
CA THR A 248 20.06 18.98 8.54
C THR A 248 21.45 18.38 8.40
N TYR A 249 22.19 18.82 7.37
CA TYR A 249 23.49 18.30 7.00
C TYR A 249 24.50 19.44 6.93
N THR A 250 25.74 19.19 7.39
CA THR A 250 26.84 20.13 7.26
C THR A 250 27.90 19.52 6.35
N LEU A 251 28.19 20.18 5.24
CA LEU A 251 29.23 19.78 4.29
C LEU A 251 30.49 20.59 4.57
N THR A 252 31.57 19.89 4.82
CA THR A 252 32.90 20.51 5.14
C THR A 252 33.93 20.29 4.03
N SER A 253 33.61 19.36 3.09
CA SER A 253 34.44 19.04 1.92
C SER A 253 33.73 19.32 0.60
N THR A 254 34.48 19.33 -0.49
CA THR A 254 33.95 19.59 -1.84
C THR A 254 33.08 18.43 -2.32
N ASN A 255 33.43 17.19 -2.00
CA ASN A 255 32.66 15.99 -2.31
C ASN A 255 32.39 15.25 -1.02
N GLU A 256 31.14 14.95 -0.74
CA GLU A 256 30.72 14.27 0.48
C GLU A 256 29.54 13.33 0.22
N GLU A 257 29.54 12.18 0.90
CA GLU A 257 28.41 11.28 0.89
C GLU A 257 27.41 11.65 1.98
N ILE A 258 26.19 11.87 1.60
CA ILE A 258 25.11 12.37 2.45
C ILE A 258 24.13 11.23 2.73
N PRO A 259 23.95 10.80 3.99
CA PRO A 259 23.02 9.74 4.35
C PRO A 259 21.60 10.29 4.47
N ILE A 260 20.75 10.06 3.46
CA ILE A 260 19.34 10.42 3.49
C ILE A 260 18.55 9.22 3.99
N THR A 261 17.72 9.43 5.01
CA THR A 261 16.91 8.35 5.60
C THR A 261 15.53 8.30 4.96
N ILE A 262 15.16 7.11 4.44
CA ILE A 262 13.82 6.80 3.95
C ILE A 262 13.21 5.75 4.87
N VAL A 263 11.94 5.91 5.20
CA VAL A 263 11.16 5.00 6.05
C VAL A 263 10.11 4.30 5.21
N ASN A 264 9.97 3.00 5.39
CA ASN A 264 8.86 2.19 4.91
C ASN A 264 8.07 1.69 6.12
N GLU A 265 6.82 2.12 6.27
CA GLU A 265 5.88 1.68 7.32
C GLU A 265 4.87 0.63 6.79
N PHE A 266 5.04 0.13 5.56
CA PHE A 266 4.29 -1.01 5.07
C PHE A 266 4.82 -2.32 5.65
N ALA A 267 3.92 -3.29 5.84
CA ALA A 267 4.27 -4.65 6.23
C ALA A 267 4.81 -5.50 5.05
N ALA A 268 5.13 -4.86 3.94
CA ALA A 268 5.73 -5.46 2.74
C ALA A 268 6.87 -4.58 2.21
N PRO A 269 7.80 -5.14 1.45
CA PRO A 269 8.84 -4.36 0.79
C PRO A 269 8.25 -3.27 -0.11
N ALA A 270 8.96 -2.14 -0.21
CA ALA A 270 8.56 -1.03 -1.06
C ALA A 270 9.71 -0.60 -1.99
N GLU A 271 9.37 -0.26 -3.22
CA GLU A 271 10.31 0.24 -4.21
C GLU A 271 9.94 1.63 -4.69
N VAL A 272 10.87 2.58 -4.54
CA VAL A 272 10.68 3.99 -4.90
C VAL A 272 11.91 4.57 -5.58
N VAL A 273 11.73 5.68 -6.26
CA VAL A 273 12.82 6.51 -6.78
C VAL A 273 12.90 7.77 -5.93
N LEU A 274 14.02 7.97 -5.26
CA LEU A 274 14.33 9.21 -4.54
C LEU A 274 14.76 10.26 -5.56
N ILE A 275 14.05 11.39 -5.59
CA ILE A 275 14.37 12.56 -6.42
C ILE A 275 14.79 13.70 -5.52
N LEU A 276 15.92 14.31 -5.83
CA LEU A 276 16.48 15.44 -5.09
C LEU A 276 16.56 16.68 -5.98
N HIS A 277 16.10 17.80 -5.47
CA HIS A 277 16.15 19.08 -6.17
C HIS A 277 16.72 20.17 -5.24
N ALA A 278 17.90 20.70 -5.59
CA ALA A 278 18.50 21.80 -4.85
C ALA A 278 17.89 23.14 -5.30
N GLU A 279 17.51 24.01 -4.36
CA GLU A 279 16.94 25.33 -4.66
C GLU A 279 17.95 26.28 -5.35
N ASN A 280 19.25 26.01 -5.22
CA ASN A 280 20.29 26.84 -5.84
C ASN A 280 21.55 26.03 -6.19
N ALA A 281 22.42 26.61 -6.98
CA ALA A 281 23.61 25.96 -7.54
C ALA A 281 24.82 25.87 -6.56
N ARG A 282 24.64 26.13 -5.26
CA ARG A 282 25.73 26.00 -4.27
C ARG A 282 26.11 24.55 -4.00
N ILE A 283 25.21 23.64 -4.32
CA ILE A 283 25.42 22.20 -4.25
C ILE A 283 24.93 21.56 -5.54
N VAL A 284 25.68 20.59 -6.07
CA VAL A 284 25.27 19.67 -7.12
C VAL A 284 25.10 18.31 -6.47
N ILE A 285 23.91 17.72 -6.61
CA ILE A 285 23.53 16.45 -6.00
C ILE A 285 23.06 15.49 -7.08
N ASP A 286 23.29 14.19 -6.91
CA ASP A 286 22.67 13.15 -7.75
C ASP A 286 21.14 13.28 -7.68
N THR A 287 20.52 13.48 -8.84
CA THR A 287 19.11 13.89 -8.93
C THR A 287 18.12 12.75 -8.72
N ALA A 288 18.50 11.50 -9.01
CA ALA A 288 17.61 10.36 -8.92
C ALA A 288 18.33 9.09 -8.47
N LYS A 289 17.73 8.37 -7.52
CA LYS A 289 18.23 7.08 -7.05
C LYS A 289 17.10 6.11 -6.76
N ARG A 290 17.12 4.93 -7.40
CA ARG A 290 16.20 3.82 -7.11
C ARG A 290 16.54 3.19 -5.77
N VAL A 291 15.54 2.97 -4.93
CA VAL A 291 15.68 2.48 -3.58
C VAL A 291 14.66 1.38 -3.33
N ILE A 292 15.14 0.23 -2.88
CA ILE A 292 14.32 -0.86 -2.37
C ILE A 292 14.43 -0.82 -0.84
N LEU A 293 13.28 -0.84 -0.18
CA LEU A 293 13.11 -0.79 1.27
C LEU A 293 12.50 -2.10 1.72
N ASP A 294 13.04 -2.69 2.76
CA ASP A 294 12.44 -3.86 3.40
C ASP A 294 11.14 -3.46 4.14
N GLU A 295 10.35 -4.44 4.53
CA GLU A 295 9.14 -4.24 5.34
C GLU A 295 9.46 -3.54 6.68
N ASN A 296 8.59 -2.64 7.13
CA ASN A 296 8.71 -1.93 8.41
C ASN A 296 10.12 -1.42 8.72
N SER A 297 10.82 -0.87 7.73
CA SER A 297 12.24 -0.56 7.82
C SER A 297 12.58 0.93 7.67
N ARG A 298 13.81 1.25 8.10
CA ARG A 298 14.45 2.54 7.84
C ARG A 298 15.76 2.27 7.12
N LYS A 299 15.97 2.93 6.00
CA LYS A 299 17.17 2.78 5.18
C LYS A 299 17.86 4.10 4.97
N GLN A 300 19.16 4.14 5.23
CA GLN A 300 20.00 5.26 4.83
C GLN A 300 20.52 5.05 3.42
N VAL A 301 20.26 6.03 2.57
CA VAL A 301 20.68 6.04 1.18
C VAL A 301 21.77 7.08 1.04
N LEU A 302 22.99 6.64 0.71
CA LEU A 302 24.11 7.54 0.47
C LEU A 302 23.97 8.21 -0.89
N ILE A 303 24.01 9.53 -0.89
CA ILE A 303 23.91 10.38 -2.07
C ILE A 303 25.17 11.24 -2.15
N THR A 304 25.77 11.28 -3.33
CA THR A 304 26.95 12.13 -3.55
C THR A 304 26.52 13.59 -3.73
N GLY A 305 27.05 14.45 -2.87
CA GLY A 305 26.89 15.90 -2.97
C GLY A 305 28.21 16.59 -3.27
N LYS A 306 28.22 17.47 -4.27
CA LYS A 306 29.38 18.32 -4.60
C LYS A 306 29.09 19.76 -4.19
N ALA A 307 29.77 20.23 -3.16
CA ALA A 307 29.70 21.61 -2.72
C ALA A 307 30.43 22.53 -3.72
N VAL A 308 29.77 23.59 -4.17
CA VAL A 308 30.30 24.57 -5.12
C VAL A 308 30.62 25.88 -4.42
N ALA A 309 29.80 26.33 -3.46
CA ALA A 309 30.01 27.56 -2.71
C ALA A 309 29.48 27.44 -1.28
N ASN A 310 30.13 28.19 -0.34
CA ASN A 310 29.69 28.24 1.05
C ASN A 310 28.30 28.88 1.19
N GLY A 311 27.52 28.44 2.18
CA GLY A 311 26.23 28.99 2.53
C GLY A 311 25.18 27.93 2.83
N LYS A 312 23.95 28.37 3.05
CA LYS A 312 22.80 27.49 3.30
C LYS A 312 22.08 27.17 1.99
N VAL A 313 21.67 25.92 1.85
CA VAL A 313 20.88 25.42 0.71
C VAL A 313 19.76 24.55 1.23
N ARG A 314 18.56 24.74 0.69
CA ARG A 314 17.47 23.79 0.87
C ARG A 314 17.42 22.84 -0.32
N VAL A 315 17.25 21.57 -0.04
CA VAL A 315 17.05 20.51 -1.04
C VAL A 315 15.69 19.89 -0.79
N GLU A 316 14.84 19.93 -1.79
CA GLU A 316 13.58 19.21 -1.78
C GLU A 316 13.84 17.74 -2.13
N ALA A 317 13.45 16.83 -1.23
CA ALA A 317 13.47 15.40 -1.45
C ALA A 317 12.03 14.90 -1.66
N ARG A 318 11.79 14.25 -2.79
CA ARG A 318 10.49 13.65 -3.10
C ARG A 318 10.67 12.21 -3.54
N LEU A 319 9.62 11.43 -3.37
CA LEU A 319 9.57 10.06 -3.84
C LEU A 319 8.70 9.98 -5.10
N GLU A 320 9.11 9.13 -6.02
CA GLU A 320 8.37 8.78 -7.22
C GLU A 320 8.27 7.26 -7.35
N THR A 321 7.23 6.80 -8.05
CA THR A 321 7.16 5.41 -8.50
C THR A 321 8.21 5.15 -9.57
N ILE A 322 8.47 3.89 -9.89
CA ILE A 322 9.37 3.51 -11.00
C ILE A 322 8.92 4.05 -12.36
N ASN A 323 7.63 4.40 -12.48
CA ASN A 323 7.03 4.98 -13.70
C ASN A 323 7.02 6.52 -13.68
N GLY A 324 7.69 7.17 -12.70
CA GLY A 324 7.83 8.62 -12.59
C GLY A 324 6.61 9.35 -12.01
N ALA A 325 5.61 8.64 -11.47
CA ALA A 325 4.49 9.27 -10.79
C ALA A 325 4.91 9.69 -9.36
N ARG A 326 4.60 10.93 -8.97
CA ARG A 326 4.88 11.43 -7.63
C ARG A 326 4.14 10.60 -6.58
N TYR A 327 4.85 10.27 -5.48
CA TYR A 327 4.32 9.53 -4.35
C TYR A 327 4.50 10.32 -3.04
N GLY A 328 3.43 10.46 -2.28
CA GLY A 328 3.44 11.12 -0.98
C GLY A 328 3.84 12.59 -0.99
N GLU A 329 4.20 13.09 0.16
CA GLU A 329 4.63 14.47 0.36
C GLU A 329 6.15 14.61 0.17
N SER A 330 6.62 15.79 -0.27
CA SER A 330 8.05 16.09 -0.31
C SER A 330 8.57 16.46 1.08
N SER A 331 9.84 16.14 1.33
CA SER A 331 10.57 16.47 2.54
C SER A 331 11.62 17.54 2.26
N SER A 332 11.84 18.44 3.20
CA SER A 332 12.87 19.50 3.11
C SER A 332 14.12 19.08 3.86
N LEU A 333 15.24 19.03 3.14
CA LEU A 333 16.57 18.79 3.67
C LEU A 333 17.34 20.11 3.70
N GLN A 334 17.95 20.44 4.83
CA GLN A 334 18.72 21.67 4.99
C GLN A 334 20.22 21.36 4.98
N PHE A 335 20.95 22.03 4.09
CA PHE A 335 22.39 21.90 3.97
C PHE A 335 23.09 23.19 4.37
N THR A 336 24.10 23.08 5.22
CA THR A 336 25.03 24.15 5.54
C THR A 336 26.39 23.77 4.97
N ILE A 337 26.87 24.54 4.00
CA ILE A 337 28.15 24.30 3.35
C ILE A 337 29.16 25.24 3.98
N SER A 338 30.20 24.67 4.60
CA SER A 338 31.29 25.40 5.28
C SER A 338 32.62 24.76 4.88
N MET A 339 33.06 25.04 3.65
CA MET A 339 34.32 24.55 3.15
C MET A 339 35.45 25.39 3.75
N ILE A 340 36.44 24.74 4.38
CA ILE A 340 37.66 25.35 4.80
C ILE A 340 38.53 25.59 3.55
N GLY A 341 38.54 26.83 3.09
CA GLY A 341 39.29 27.16 1.90
C GLY A 341 40.81 26.93 2.08
N PRO A 342 41.52 26.61 0.99
CA PRO A 342 42.98 26.38 1.06
C PRO A 342 43.79 27.57 1.66
N VAL A 343 43.20 28.77 1.66
CA VAL A 343 43.79 29.96 2.24
C VAL A 343 44.09 29.80 3.74
N ILE A 344 43.20 29.17 4.52
CA ILE A 344 43.42 28.92 5.97
C ILE A 344 44.59 27.96 6.15
N THR A 345 44.72 26.93 5.32
CA THR A 345 45.86 26.01 5.35
C THR A 345 47.16 26.71 5.08
N TRP A 346 47.20 27.60 4.07
CA TRP A 346 48.40 28.42 3.77
C TRP A 346 48.71 29.42 4.89
N VAL A 347 47.71 30.03 5.51
CA VAL A 347 47.92 30.91 6.68
C VAL A 347 48.48 30.12 7.85
N MET A 348 47.99 28.94 8.14
CA MET A 348 48.50 28.06 9.21
C MET A 348 49.94 27.61 8.92
N VAL A 349 50.22 27.20 7.71
CA VAL A 349 51.60 26.84 7.27
C VAL A 349 52.51 28.07 7.37
N GLY A 350 52.08 29.23 6.87
CA GLY A 350 52.82 30.48 6.95
C GLY A 350 53.12 30.91 8.40
N ALA A 351 52.12 30.83 9.28
CA ALA A 351 52.31 31.12 10.72
C ALA A 351 53.25 30.11 11.38
N GLY A 352 53.18 28.83 11.03
CA GLY A 352 54.11 27.79 11.49
C GLY A 352 55.53 28.07 11.07
N ILE A 353 55.78 28.44 9.83
CA ILE A 353 57.10 28.82 9.30
C ILE A 353 57.65 30.05 10.04
N LEU A 354 56.83 31.09 10.25
CA LEU A 354 57.20 32.27 11.01
C LEU A 354 57.59 31.95 12.47
N LEU A 355 56.85 31.08 13.13
CA LEU A 355 57.10 30.62 14.49
C LEU A 355 58.44 29.86 14.60
N VAL A 356 58.69 28.93 13.67
CA VAL A 356 59.93 28.16 13.59
C VAL A 356 61.09 29.11 13.26
N GLY A 357 60.91 30.05 12.33
CA GLY A 357 61.93 31.08 12.00
C GLY A 357 62.27 31.99 13.19
N ALA A 358 61.23 32.48 13.88
CA ALA A 358 61.44 33.30 15.09
C ALA A 358 62.15 32.54 16.22
N SER A 359 61.79 31.28 16.44
CA SER A 359 62.44 30.38 17.40
C SER A 359 63.89 30.10 17.02
N GLY A 360 64.22 29.89 15.76
CA GLY A 360 65.55 29.69 15.24
C GLY A 360 66.43 30.92 15.44
N ILE A 361 65.93 32.13 15.14
CA ILE A 361 66.61 33.40 15.36
C ILE A 361 66.86 33.59 16.83
N GLN A 362 65.94 33.26 17.72
CA GLN A 362 66.08 33.39 19.15
C GLN A 362 67.16 32.45 19.73
N ILE A 363 67.17 31.19 19.22
CA ILE A 363 68.22 30.22 19.59
C ILE A 363 69.59 30.68 19.08
N TYR A 364 69.68 31.16 17.84
CA TYR A 364 70.93 31.71 17.27
C TYR A 364 71.42 32.89 18.04
N ARG A 365 70.58 33.83 18.43
CA ARG A 365 70.95 34.98 19.30
C ARG A 365 71.43 34.56 20.67
N ARG A 366 70.84 33.53 21.30
CA ARG A 366 71.29 32.98 22.58
C ARG A 366 72.64 32.25 22.46
N ALA A 367 72.83 31.47 21.38
CA ALA A 367 74.13 30.83 21.14
C ALA A 367 75.26 31.83 20.94
N ARG A 368 74.98 32.90 20.16
CA ARG A 368 75.99 34.00 19.91
C ARG A 368 76.34 34.82 21.18
N LYS A 369 75.36 35.05 22.07
CA LYS A 369 75.65 35.68 23.40
C LYS A 369 76.49 34.81 24.28
N LYS A 370 76.33 33.47 24.27
CA LYS A 370 77.19 32.56 25.04
C LYS A 370 78.64 32.53 24.53
N SER A 371 78.82 32.57 23.21
CA SER A 371 80.19 32.61 22.61
C SER A 371 80.95 33.90 22.97
N ASN A 372 80.27 35.06 23.01
CA ASN A 372 80.93 36.32 23.41
C ASN A 372 81.23 36.41 24.90
N GLN A 373 80.52 35.70 25.76
CA GLN A 373 80.88 35.63 27.21
C GLN A 373 82.08 34.75 27.51
N SER A 374 82.31 33.69 26.70
CA SER A 374 83.49 32.85 26.85
C SER A 374 84.82 33.55 26.41
N TYR A 375 84.74 34.50 25.46
CA TYR A 375 85.88 35.29 25.06
C TYR A 375 86.26 36.40 26.09
N GLN A 376 85.29 36.95 26.88
CA GLN A 376 85.57 37.96 27.92
C GLN A 376 86.06 37.33 29.22
N SER A 377 85.81 36.09 29.52
CA SER A 377 86.33 35.42 30.70
C SER A 377 87.79 34.97 30.51
N GLN A 378 88.21 34.64 29.26
CA GLN A 378 89.63 34.32 28.98
C GLN A 378 90.58 35.55 28.96
N SER A 379 90.10 36.76 28.64
CA SER A 379 90.91 37.99 28.66
C SER A 379 91.09 38.59 30.06
N LYS A 380 90.34 38.15 31.08
CA LYS A 380 90.47 38.58 32.46
C LYS A 380 91.42 37.73 33.28
N GLU A 381 91.78 36.53 32.84
CA GLU A 381 92.80 35.68 33.54
C GLU A 381 94.22 35.89 33.08
N LEU A 382 94.44 36.65 32.00
CA LEU A 382 95.83 36.93 31.50
C LEU A 382 96.41 38.33 31.88
N GLY A 383 95.69 39.11 32.70
CA GLY A 383 96.05 40.45 33.08
C GLY A 383 96.41 40.71 34.57
N GLY A 384 96.78 39.65 35.31
CA GLY A 384 97.00 39.77 36.75
C GLY A 384 98.30 39.16 37.30
N ILE A 385 99.42 39.39 36.62
CA ILE A 385 100.77 39.16 37.19
C ILE A 385 101.66 40.28 36.70
N ASP A 386 101.75 41.36 37.41
CA ASP A 386 103.01 42.06 37.73
C ASP A 386 102.68 43.30 38.52
N GLU A 387 103.01 43.28 39.81
CA GLU A 387 103.49 44.37 40.57
C GLU A 387 103.73 43.94 42.05
N ARG A 388 104.92 43.50 42.29
CA ARG A 388 105.60 43.73 43.58
C ARG A 388 107.11 43.71 43.37
N ARG A 389 107.63 44.91 43.25
CA ARG A 389 108.85 45.39 43.92
C ARG A 389 108.88 46.86 43.82
#